data_eed600166953bb82222028fb3b7daef2
#
_entry.id   eed600166953bb82222028fb3b7daef2
#
_cell.length_a   1.000
_cell.length_b   1.000
_cell.length_c   1.000
_cell.angle_alpha   90.00
_cell.angle_beta   90.00
_cell.angle_gamma   90.00
#
_symmetry.space_group_name_H-M   'P 1'
#
loop_
_entity.id
_entity.type
_entity.pdbx_description
1 polymer ?
#
loop_
_entity_poly.entity_id
_entity_poly.type
_entity_poly.pdbx_seq_one_letter_code
_entity_poly.pdbx_strand_id
1 'polypeptide(L)'
;QPLHIAKHPTTPTPAALLSTVMQSPALINPWIGSLADRISVRWFLLLAPALTAIPMSLIGVAPTYGMLLILMLFAGISVSVFHVPAPVVVARMSGDRKGMGMSFFMVGGEAARAVGPLVAVGLVALLGLDGFYPVMAVSFACSALLLLATRDLPVTRTDAAPVPLMQTWRSMRHILMPITGILVARGFMHGCMASFLPTFIAMNTGNLWLAGAGLTIFEIAGVAGVMVAGTLSDRFGRRRLLTLSLLGAPVSLLAFVWVDGWLAYAMLVLTGFTLLSTTPVMLALVQENAVESPSAANGLFMMISFLARSAVVVIVGITGDLIGLKATYIIFALVGFIGLPFVFQLPADTKTKAV
;
A
#
# COMPACT_ATOMS: atom_id res chain seq x y z
N GLN A 1 13.65 7.34 -8.56
CA GLN A 1 14.95 7.45 -7.88
C GLN A 1 16.17 7.25 -8.81
N PRO A 2 16.26 6.19 -9.68
CA PRO A 2 17.42 6.00 -10.56
C PRO A 2 17.69 7.15 -11.51
N LEU A 3 16.66 7.84 -11.99
CA LEU A 3 16.77 8.91 -12.98
C LEU A 3 17.37 10.20 -12.43
N HIS A 4 17.24 10.44 -11.12
CA HIS A 4 17.81 11.64 -10.48
C HIS A 4 19.28 11.51 -10.11
N ILE A 5 19.75 10.27 -9.89
CA ILE A 5 21.16 9.99 -9.61
C ILE A 5 22.06 10.41 -10.79
N ALA A 6 21.52 10.42 -12.01
CA ALA A 6 22.26 10.85 -13.20
C ALA A 6 22.57 12.37 -13.23
N LYS A 7 21.70 13.21 -12.65
CA LYS A 7 21.86 14.68 -12.65
C LYS A 7 22.53 15.21 -11.38
N HIS A 8 22.30 14.54 -10.28
CA HIS A 8 22.93 14.81 -8.99
C HIS A 8 23.47 13.47 -8.45
N PRO A 9 24.76 13.17 -8.62
CA PRO A 9 25.35 11.93 -8.10
C PRO A 9 25.21 11.91 -6.58
N THR A 10 24.10 11.31 -6.12
CA THR A 10 23.78 11.21 -4.70
C THR A 10 24.29 9.88 -4.18
N THR A 11 25.00 9.92 -3.07
CA THR A 11 25.26 8.74 -2.26
C THR A 11 23.90 8.09 -1.83
N PRO A 12 23.86 6.85 -1.38
CA PRO A 12 22.62 6.21 -0.91
C PRO A 12 21.81 7.01 0.11
N THR A 13 22.51 7.80 0.95
CA THR A 13 21.90 8.62 2.03
C THR A 13 20.93 9.70 1.53
N PRO A 14 21.28 10.58 0.56
CA PRO A 14 20.34 11.55 0.00
C PRO A 14 19.13 10.90 -0.71
N ALA A 15 19.31 9.78 -1.39
CA ALA A 15 18.19 9.05 -2.02
C ALA A 15 17.22 8.49 -0.98
N ALA A 16 17.74 7.95 0.11
CA ALA A 16 16.94 7.49 1.25
C ALA A 16 16.19 8.66 1.90
N LEU A 17 16.82 9.83 2.05
CA LEU A 17 16.18 11.03 2.60
C LEU A 17 15.02 11.50 1.74
N LEU A 18 15.15 11.52 0.41
CA LEU A 18 14.05 11.85 -0.51
C LEU A 18 12.83 10.93 -0.30
N SER A 19 13.07 9.62 -0.19
CA SER A 19 12.01 8.63 0.11
C SER A 19 11.35 8.87 1.45
N THR A 20 12.15 9.17 2.48
CA THR A 20 11.64 9.41 3.84
C THR A 20 10.79 10.69 3.88
N VAL A 21 11.25 11.76 3.26
CA VAL A 21 10.50 13.02 3.16
C VAL A 21 9.18 12.83 2.41
N MET A 22 9.18 12.09 1.30
CA MET A 22 7.96 11.78 0.54
C MET A 22 6.95 10.97 1.37
N GLN A 23 7.41 10.11 2.26
CA GLN A 23 6.53 9.27 3.08
C GLN A 23 6.12 9.91 4.40
N SER A 24 6.83 10.93 4.88
CA SER A 24 6.57 11.56 6.18
C SER A 24 5.14 12.13 6.33
N PRO A 25 4.44 12.62 5.28
CA PRO A 25 3.06 13.07 5.38
C PRO A 25 2.07 11.97 5.80
N ALA A 26 2.44 10.69 5.73
CA ALA A 26 1.62 9.62 6.26
C ALA A 26 1.32 9.78 7.77
N LEU A 27 2.18 10.48 8.51
CA LEU A 27 1.96 10.79 9.93
C LEU A 27 0.76 11.71 10.15
N ILE A 28 0.46 12.60 9.20
CA ILE A 28 -0.67 13.53 9.28
C ILE A 28 -1.96 13.01 8.65
N ASN A 29 -1.97 11.76 8.16
CA ASN A 29 -3.16 11.14 7.54
C ASN A 29 -4.44 11.22 8.40
N PRO A 30 -4.41 11.03 9.73
CA PRO A 30 -5.62 11.17 10.55
C PRO A 30 -6.25 12.57 10.49
N TRP A 31 -5.42 13.62 10.44
CA TRP A 31 -5.89 15.00 10.31
C TRP A 31 -6.42 15.29 8.91
N ILE A 32 -5.77 14.78 7.87
CA ILE A 32 -6.28 14.84 6.48
C ILE A 32 -7.64 14.15 6.40
N GLY A 33 -7.79 12.97 7.01
CA GLY A 33 -9.06 12.25 7.08
C GLY A 33 -10.14 13.02 7.81
N SER A 34 -9.84 13.59 8.97
CA SER A 34 -10.77 14.44 9.71
C SER A 34 -11.20 15.68 8.89
N LEU A 35 -10.29 16.26 8.12
CA LEU A 35 -10.60 17.36 7.22
C LEU A 35 -11.50 16.92 6.06
N ALA A 36 -11.21 15.76 5.48
CA ALA A 36 -12.01 15.19 4.38
C ALA A 36 -13.44 14.86 4.80
N ASP A 37 -13.63 14.37 6.04
CA ASP A 37 -14.97 14.12 6.60
C ASP A 37 -15.78 15.40 6.79
N ARG A 38 -15.11 16.57 6.97
CA ARG A 38 -15.76 17.89 7.18
C ARG A 38 -16.11 18.61 5.87
N ILE A 39 -15.21 18.59 4.88
CA ILE A 39 -15.36 19.42 3.69
C ILE A 39 -16.17 18.68 2.64
N SER A 40 -15.59 17.74 1.98
CA SER A 40 -16.18 16.82 1.00
C SER A 40 -15.09 15.93 0.44
N VAL A 41 -15.28 14.64 0.54
CA VAL A 41 -14.36 13.64 -0.01
C VAL A 41 -14.17 13.81 -1.53
N ARG A 42 -15.18 14.31 -2.23
CA ARG A 42 -15.16 14.52 -3.69
C ARG A 42 -14.02 15.43 -4.13
N TRP A 43 -13.83 16.58 -3.48
CA TRP A 43 -12.80 17.54 -3.88
C TRP A 43 -11.40 16.96 -3.70
N PHE A 44 -11.18 16.18 -2.65
CA PHE A 44 -9.92 15.48 -2.44
C PHE A 44 -9.59 14.53 -3.61
N LEU A 45 -10.57 13.77 -4.08
CA LEU A 45 -10.38 12.83 -5.20
C LEU A 45 -10.14 13.55 -6.53
N LEU A 46 -10.88 14.64 -6.80
CA LEU A 46 -10.79 15.36 -8.07
C LEU A 46 -9.46 16.08 -8.23
N LEU A 47 -8.96 16.69 -7.15
CA LEU A 47 -7.75 17.50 -7.19
C LEU A 47 -6.48 16.68 -7.02
N ALA A 48 -6.54 15.52 -6.36
CA ALA A 48 -5.37 14.75 -6.00
C ALA A 48 -4.49 14.32 -7.19
N PRO A 49 -5.01 13.82 -8.34
CA PRO A 49 -4.16 13.48 -9.48
C PRO A 49 -3.36 14.69 -9.99
N ALA A 50 -4.02 15.85 -10.14
CA ALA A 50 -3.35 17.07 -10.56
C ALA A 50 -2.33 17.56 -9.54
N LEU A 51 -2.69 17.57 -8.25
CA LEU A 51 -1.78 17.96 -7.15
C LEU A 51 -0.56 17.06 -7.02
N THR A 52 -0.70 15.77 -7.33
CA THR A 52 0.42 14.82 -7.31
C THR A 52 1.30 14.98 -8.56
N ALA A 53 0.70 15.22 -9.70
CA ALA A 53 1.42 15.34 -10.97
C ALA A 53 2.34 16.57 -11.00
N ILE A 54 1.93 17.69 -10.43
CA ILE A 54 2.73 18.92 -10.41
C ILE A 54 4.12 18.66 -9.80
N PRO A 55 4.25 18.29 -8.51
CA PRO A 55 5.57 18.08 -7.92
C PRO A 55 6.32 16.91 -8.57
N MET A 56 5.64 15.83 -8.96
CA MET A 56 6.29 14.67 -9.57
C MET A 56 6.85 14.97 -10.97
N SER A 57 6.16 15.78 -11.77
CA SER A 57 6.62 16.16 -13.11
C SER A 57 7.72 17.22 -13.07
N LEU A 58 7.77 18.06 -12.03
CA LEU A 58 8.79 19.10 -11.86
C LEU A 58 10.12 18.58 -11.29
N ILE A 59 10.20 17.30 -10.90
CA ILE A 59 11.44 16.72 -10.37
C ILE A 59 12.62 16.91 -11.31
N GLY A 60 12.40 16.74 -12.64
CA GLY A 60 13.44 16.83 -13.66
C GLY A 60 14.06 18.23 -13.81
N VAL A 61 13.26 19.26 -13.57
CA VAL A 61 13.71 20.66 -13.69
C VAL A 61 14.12 21.30 -12.36
N ALA A 62 14.15 20.52 -11.27
CA ALA A 62 14.54 21.04 -9.96
C ALA A 62 16.02 21.46 -9.95
N PRO A 63 16.33 22.75 -9.66
CA PRO A 63 17.70 23.27 -9.76
C PRO A 63 18.59 22.85 -8.57
N THR A 64 17.98 22.53 -7.43
CA THR A 64 18.72 22.21 -6.20
C THR A 64 18.12 20.99 -5.50
N TYR A 65 18.95 20.32 -4.69
CA TYR A 65 18.49 19.21 -3.83
C TYR A 65 17.42 19.66 -2.81
N GLY A 66 17.51 20.91 -2.30
CA GLY A 66 16.48 21.47 -1.42
C GLY A 66 15.12 21.58 -2.11
N MET A 67 15.09 21.99 -3.39
CA MET A 67 13.85 22.01 -4.18
C MET A 67 13.28 20.61 -4.37
N LEU A 68 14.14 19.59 -4.58
CA LEU A 68 13.70 18.20 -4.64
C LEU A 68 13.02 17.74 -3.35
N LEU A 69 13.58 18.06 -2.19
CA LEU A 69 12.98 17.74 -0.90
C LEU A 69 11.58 18.36 -0.77
N ILE A 70 11.45 19.62 -1.17
CA ILE A 70 10.17 20.34 -1.16
C ILE A 70 9.16 19.65 -2.11
N LEU A 71 9.56 19.34 -3.33
CA LEU A 71 8.70 18.63 -4.30
C LEU A 71 8.29 17.24 -3.77
N MET A 72 9.20 16.50 -3.15
CA MET A 72 8.91 15.20 -2.54
C MET A 72 7.92 15.31 -1.37
N LEU A 73 8.06 16.35 -0.53
CA LEU A 73 7.12 16.60 0.56
C LEU A 73 5.71 16.90 0.02
N PHE A 74 5.59 17.80 -0.97
CA PHE A 74 4.31 18.11 -1.61
C PHE A 74 3.70 16.89 -2.33
N ALA A 75 4.51 16.07 -3.01
CA ALA A 75 4.06 14.83 -3.60
C ALA A 75 3.50 13.89 -2.52
N GLY A 76 4.18 13.73 -1.39
CA GLY A 76 3.71 12.92 -0.27
C GLY A 76 2.40 13.41 0.33
N ILE A 77 2.23 14.73 0.51
CA ILE A 77 0.99 15.33 0.99
C ILE A 77 -0.15 15.04 -0.01
N SER A 78 0.08 15.23 -1.31
CA SER A 78 -0.95 15.01 -2.33
C SER A 78 -1.33 13.54 -2.46
N VAL A 79 -0.40 12.61 -2.30
CA VAL A 79 -0.68 11.17 -2.19
C VAL A 79 -1.59 10.89 -1.00
N SER A 80 -1.31 11.49 0.16
CA SER A 80 -2.16 11.36 1.35
C SER A 80 -3.57 11.94 1.13
N VAL A 81 -3.67 13.08 0.44
CA VAL A 81 -4.94 13.72 0.05
C VAL A 81 -5.81 12.79 -0.80
N PHE A 82 -5.24 11.92 -1.60
CA PHE A 82 -5.97 10.91 -2.37
C PHE A 82 -6.29 9.66 -1.54
N HIS A 83 -5.25 9.03 -0.99
CA HIS A 83 -5.37 7.69 -0.40
C HIS A 83 -6.18 7.64 0.89
N VAL A 84 -6.26 8.73 1.63
CA VAL A 84 -7.04 8.77 2.89
C VAL A 84 -8.55 8.75 2.62
N PRO A 85 -9.13 9.63 1.78
CA PRO A 85 -10.57 9.64 1.53
C PRO A 85 -11.03 8.69 0.41
N ALA A 86 -10.17 8.25 -0.51
CA ALA A 86 -10.58 7.41 -1.63
C ALA A 86 -11.29 6.10 -1.22
N PRO A 87 -10.80 5.33 -0.22
CA PRO A 87 -11.50 4.13 0.23
C PRO A 87 -12.91 4.38 0.75
N VAL A 88 -13.18 5.57 1.29
CA VAL A 88 -14.54 5.93 1.76
C VAL A 88 -15.53 6.00 0.60
N VAL A 89 -15.11 6.62 -0.51
CA VAL A 89 -15.95 6.68 -1.72
C VAL A 89 -16.14 5.30 -2.31
N VAL A 90 -15.06 4.52 -2.41
CA VAL A 90 -15.11 3.15 -2.89
C VAL A 90 -16.05 2.30 -2.03
N ALA A 91 -15.96 2.39 -0.70
CA ALA A 91 -16.86 1.67 0.21
C ALA A 91 -18.33 2.04 0.01
N ARG A 92 -18.62 3.34 -0.17
CA ARG A 92 -19.99 3.83 -0.42
C ARG A 92 -20.54 3.33 -1.75
N MET A 93 -19.72 3.39 -2.81
CA MET A 93 -20.13 2.91 -4.15
C MET A 93 -20.29 1.39 -4.22
N SER A 94 -19.61 0.66 -3.37
CA SER A 94 -19.61 -0.81 -3.37
C SER A 94 -20.79 -1.43 -2.61
N GLY A 95 -21.55 -0.63 -1.86
CA GLY A 95 -22.68 -1.12 -1.06
C GLY A 95 -22.27 -2.28 -0.14
N ASP A 96 -22.92 -3.43 -0.30
CA ASP A 96 -22.67 -4.63 0.51
C ASP A 96 -21.38 -5.38 0.10
N ARG A 97 -20.80 -5.04 -1.08
CA ARG A 97 -19.59 -5.70 -1.62
C ARG A 97 -18.33 -4.88 -1.40
N LYS A 98 -18.14 -4.37 -0.18
CA LYS A 98 -17.01 -3.48 0.15
C LYS A 98 -15.64 -4.12 -0.11
N GLY A 99 -15.50 -5.42 0.14
CA GLY A 99 -14.26 -6.16 -0.14
C GLY A 99 -13.92 -6.16 -1.63
N MET A 100 -14.90 -6.44 -2.49
CA MET A 100 -14.72 -6.39 -3.93
C MET A 100 -14.28 -4.98 -4.39
N GLY A 101 -14.95 -3.93 -3.90
CA GLY A 101 -14.57 -2.56 -4.21
C GLY A 101 -13.15 -2.21 -3.76
N MET A 102 -12.77 -2.61 -2.55
CA MET A 102 -11.40 -2.41 -2.06
C MET A 102 -10.37 -3.16 -2.89
N SER A 103 -10.68 -4.36 -3.37
CA SER A 103 -9.80 -5.11 -4.27
C SER A 103 -9.58 -4.37 -5.58
N PHE A 104 -10.63 -3.88 -6.25
CA PHE A 104 -10.48 -3.10 -7.47
C PHE A 104 -9.67 -1.83 -7.26
N PHE A 105 -9.91 -1.11 -6.16
CA PHE A 105 -9.14 0.07 -5.80
C PHE A 105 -7.64 -0.26 -5.62
N MET A 106 -7.33 -1.34 -4.90
CA MET A 106 -5.95 -1.76 -4.66
C MET A 106 -5.26 -2.27 -5.93
N VAL A 107 -5.96 -3.04 -6.78
CA VAL A 107 -5.42 -3.51 -8.07
C VAL A 107 -5.01 -2.34 -8.97
N GLY A 108 -5.79 -1.25 -8.99
CA GLY A 108 -5.41 -0.03 -9.71
C GLY A 108 -4.07 0.54 -9.23
N GLY A 109 -3.85 0.60 -7.93
CA GLY A 109 -2.59 1.04 -7.33
C GLY A 109 -1.42 0.10 -7.62
N GLU A 110 -1.63 -1.22 -7.52
CA GLU A 110 -0.61 -2.24 -7.83
C GLU A 110 -0.22 -2.21 -9.31
N ALA A 111 -1.19 -2.12 -10.21
CA ALA A 111 -0.95 -1.99 -11.65
C ALA A 111 -0.13 -0.73 -11.97
N ALA A 112 -0.45 0.39 -11.33
CA ALA A 112 0.32 1.63 -11.48
C ALA A 112 1.76 1.48 -10.99
N ARG A 113 2.01 0.74 -9.91
CA ARG A 113 3.37 0.45 -9.43
C ARG A 113 4.15 -0.47 -10.37
N ALA A 114 3.48 -1.43 -11.00
CA ALA A 114 4.11 -2.35 -11.94
C ALA A 114 4.48 -1.66 -13.27
N VAL A 115 3.57 -0.85 -13.82
CA VAL A 115 3.74 -0.22 -15.14
C VAL A 115 4.42 1.15 -15.05
N GLY A 116 4.21 1.88 -13.96
CA GLY A 116 4.70 3.25 -13.78
C GLY A 116 6.19 3.45 -14.04
N PRO A 117 7.09 2.62 -13.50
CA PRO A 117 8.53 2.76 -13.77
C PRO A 117 8.89 2.61 -15.25
N LEU A 118 8.25 1.68 -15.98
CA LEU A 118 8.46 1.47 -17.41
C LEU A 118 8.01 2.69 -18.22
N VAL A 119 6.83 3.21 -17.90
CA VAL A 119 6.29 4.44 -18.53
C VAL A 119 7.20 5.63 -18.23
N ALA A 120 7.63 5.80 -16.98
CA ALA A 120 8.51 6.90 -16.59
C ALA A 120 9.87 6.84 -17.33
N VAL A 121 10.50 5.67 -17.37
CA VAL A 121 11.78 5.48 -18.10
C VAL A 121 11.59 5.73 -19.59
N GLY A 122 10.54 5.20 -20.21
CA GLY A 122 10.22 5.41 -21.62
C GLY A 122 10.00 6.89 -21.95
N LEU A 123 9.23 7.60 -21.14
CA LEU A 123 8.98 9.02 -21.34
C LEU A 123 10.23 9.88 -21.14
N VAL A 124 11.06 9.55 -20.15
CA VAL A 124 12.35 10.25 -19.96
C VAL A 124 13.32 9.94 -21.11
N ALA A 125 13.31 8.74 -21.66
CA ALA A 125 14.12 8.40 -22.83
C ALA A 125 13.69 9.18 -24.08
N LEU A 126 12.39 9.48 -24.22
CA LEU A 126 11.84 10.23 -25.35
C LEU A 126 11.96 11.75 -25.19
N LEU A 127 11.69 12.28 -24.00
CA LEU A 127 11.54 13.72 -23.74
C LEU A 127 12.75 14.33 -23.03
N GLY A 128 13.66 13.50 -22.54
CA GLY A 128 14.68 13.90 -21.57
C GLY A 128 14.10 14.16 -20.19
N LEU A 129 14.97 14.24 -19.19
CA LEU A 129 14.57 14.49 -17.81
C LEU A 129 14.01 15.93 -17.63
N ASP A 130 14.61 16.89 -18.30
CA ASP A 130 14.20 18.31 -18.26
C ASP A 130 12.89 18.54 -19.06
N GLY A 131 12.65 17.73 -20.10
CA GLY A 131 11.44 17.77 -20.94
C GLY A 131 10.26 16.93 -20.39
N PHE A 132 10.39 16.34 -19.22
CA PHE A 132 9.37 15.44 -18.65
C PHE A 132 8.14 16.17 -18.09
N TYR A 133 8.25 17.46 -17.72
CA TYR A 133 7.18 18.20 -17.04
C TYR A 133 5.82 18.26 -17.78
N PRO A 134 5.69 18.24 -19.12
CA PRO A 134 4.38 18.27 -19.77
C PRO A 134 3.53 17.02 -19.50
N VAL A 135 4.12 15.93 -19.01
CA VAL A 135 3.39 14.70 -18.64
C VAL A 135 2.30 14.97 -17.61
N MET A 136 2.43 16.06 -16.82
CA MET A 136 1.37 16.47 -15.89
C MET A 136 0.02 16.74 -16.59
N ALA A 137 0.01 17.09 -17.86
CA ALA A 137 -1.21 17.33 -18.63
C ALA A 137 -2.12 16.09 -18.66
N VAL A 138 -1.55 14.87 -18.67
CA VAL A 138 -2.31 13.63 -18.60
C VAL A 138 -3.09 13.54 -17.28
N SER A 139 -2.46 13.92 -16.16
CA SER A 139 -3.13 13.91 -14.87
C SER A 139 -4.18 15.00 -14.72
N PHE A 140 -3.99 16.16 -15.34
CA PHE A 140 -5.04 17.19 -15.43
C PHE A 140 -6.23 16.68 -16.24
N ALA A 141 -6.00 16.00 -17.36
CA ALA A 141 -7.05 15.34 -18.13
C ALA A 141 -7.77 14.27 -17.30
N CYS A 142 -7.03 13.44 -16.53
CA CYS A 142 -7.64 12.48 -15.60
C CYS A 142 -8.49 13.17 -14.53
N SER A 143 -8.04 14.27 -13.94
CA SER A 143 -8.81 15.06 -12.98
C SER A 143 -10.10 15.62 -13.61
N ALA A 144 -10.02 16.10 -14.83
CA ALA A 144 -11.18 16.57 -15.59
C ALA A 144 -12.17 15.44 -15.91
N LEU A 145 -11.66 14.27 -16.33
CA LEU A 145 -12.50 13.08 -16.55
C LEU A 145 -13.19 12.62 -15.26
N LEU A 146 -12.47 12.61 -14.14
CA LEU A 146 -13.05 12.31 -12.83
C LEU A 146 -14.14 13.31 -12.46
N LEU A 147 -13.95 14.60 -12.73
CA LEU A 147 -14.97 15.62 -12.50
C LEU A 147 -16.25 15.32 -13.29
N LEU A 148 -16.13 14.95 -14.56
CA LEU A 148 -17.26 14.59 -15.41
C LEU A 148 -17.93 13.30 -14.95
N ALA A 149 -17.13 12.25 -14.66
CA ALA A 149 -17.63 10.94 -14.24
C ALA A 149 -18.28 10.93 -12.84
N THR A 150 -17.88 11.85 -11.97
CA THR A 150 -18.41 11.94 -10.60
C THR A 150 -19.39 13.10 -10.41
N ARG A 151 -19.83 13.73 -11.52
CA ARG A 151 -20.71 14.90 -11.48
C ARG A 151 -21.99 14.66 -10.67
N ASP A 152 -22.58 13.48 -10.82
CA ASP A 152 -23.86 13.11 -10.21
C ASP A 152 -23.70 12.37 -8.86
N LEU A 153 -22.44 12.17 -8.41
CA LEU A 153 -22.24 11.61 -7.08
C LEU A 153 -22.65 12.62 -6.02
N PRO A 154 -23.49 12.23 -5.07
CA PRO A 154 -23.93 13.12 -4.01
C PRO A 154 -22.70 13.62 -3.22
N VAL A 155 -22.57 14.94 -3.15
CA VAL A 155 -21.60 15.62 -2.28
C VAL A 155 -22.07 15.38 -0.85
N THR A 156 -21.74 14.24 -0.28
CA THR A 156 -22.10 13.94 1.09
C THR A 156 -21.17 14.73 2.02
N ARG A 157 -21.60 15.91 2.39
CA ARG A 157 -21.20 16.52 3.65
C ARG A 157 -21.80 15.65 4.75
N THR A 158 -20.99 15.24 5.68
CA THR A 158 -21.51 14.76 6.95
C THR A 158 -21.92 16.02 7.72
N ASP A 159 -23.22 16.32 7.81
CA ASP A 159 -23.74 17.44 8.60
C ASP A 159 -23.55 17.23 10.12
N ALA A 160 -22.97 16.09 10.51
CA ALA A 160 -22.62 15.79 11.87
C ALA A 160 -21.46 16.67 12.37
N ALA A 161 -21.52 17.03 13.63
CA ALA A 161 -20.44 17.75 14.32
C ALA A 161 -19.10 16.99 14.14
N PRO A 162 -17.97 17.70 13.97
CA PRO A 162 -16.69 17.08 13.73
C PRO A 162 -16.30 16.18 14.91
N VAL A 163 -16.08 14.90 14.63
CA VAL A 163 -15.65 13.92 15.62
C VAL A 163 -14.17 14.15 15.95
N PRO A 164 -13.79 14.38 17.21
CA PRO A 164 -12.38 14.47 17.59
C PRO A 164 -11.62 13.19 17.26
N LEU A 165 -10.37 13.28 16.78
CA LEU A 165 -9.54 12.14 16.44
C LEU A 165 -9.40 11.13 17.58
N MET A 166 -9.34 11.61 18.84
CA MET A 166 -9.29 10.73 20.00
C MET A 166 -10.58 9.93 20.17
N GLN A 167 -11.73 10.50 19.85
CA GLN A 167 -12.99 9.77 19.86
C GLN A 167 -13.05 8.73 18.73
N THR A 168 -12.60 9.08 17.52
CA THR A 168 -12.43 8.12 16.41
C THR A 168 -11.50 6.98 16.81
N TRP A 169 -10.37 7.27 17.46
CA TRP A 169 -9.48 6.22 17.96
C TRP A 169 -10.17 5.32 19.00
N ARG A 170 -10.87 5.92 19.97
CA ARG A 170 -11.57 5.14 21.00
C ARG A 170 -12.67 4.24 20.45
N SER A 171 -13.46 4.74 19.48
CA SER A 171 -14.51 3.97 18.83
C SER A 171 -13.94 2.85 17.97
N MET A 172 -12.82 3.10 17.27
CA MET A 172 -12.21 2.17 16.33
C MET A 172 -11.12 1.26 16.91
N ARG A 173 -10.68 1.46 18.16
CA ARG A 173 -9.57 0.72 18.75
C ARG A 173 -9.75 -0.81 18.73
N HIS A 174 -11.00 -1.29 18.86
CA HIS A 174 -11.32 -2.72 18.83
C HIS A 174 -11.08 -3.36 17.46
N ILE A 175 -10.98 -2.56 16.39
CA ILE A 175 -10.62 -2.98 15.03
C ILE A 175 -9.14 -2.64 14.75
N LEU A 176 -8.70 -1.42 15.07
CA LEU A 176 -7.37 -0.94 14.72
C LEU A 176 -6.26 -1.66 15.50
N MET A 177 -6.47 -2.03 16.76
CA MET A 177 -5.45 -2.75 17.55
C MET A 177 -5.17 -4.15 17.00
N PRO A 178 -6.18 -5.03 16.76
CA PRO A 178 -5.95 -6.30 16.09
C PRO A 178 -5.34 -6.14 14.70
N ILE A 179 -5.83 -5.19 13.90
CA ILE A 179 -5.25 -4.90 12.57
C ILE A 179 -3.77 -4.49 12.69
N THR A 180 -3.40 -3.71 13.71
CA THR A 180 -1.99 -3.36 13.95
C THR A 180 -1.13 -4.60 14.17
N GLY A 181 -1.58 -5.54 15.01
CA GLY A 181 -0.88 -6.80 15.22
C GLY A 181 -0.72 -7.61 13.92
N ILE A 182 -1.76 -7.68 13.11
CA ILE A 182 -1.73 -8.33 11.79
C ILE A 182 -0.75 -7.60 10.85
N LEU A 183 -0.80 -6.26 10.80
CA LEU A 183 0.08 -5.44 9.95
C LEU A 183 1.56 -5.64 10.31
N VAL A 184 1.89 -5.67 11.59
CA VAL A 184 3.27 -5.90 12.05
C VAL A 184 3.72 -7.31 11.70
N ALA A 185 2.93 -8.33 12.05
CA ALA A 185 3.29 -9.72 11.78
C ALA A 185 3.49 -10.02 10.29
N ARG A 186 2.54 -9.61 9.44
CA ARG A 186 2.69 -9.76 7.99
C ARG A 186 3.77 -8.85 7.40
N GLY A 187 3.98 -7.71 8.03
CA GLY A 187 4.96 -6.70 7.59
C GLY A 187 6.37 -7.26 7.54
N PHE A 188 6.76 -8.11 8.46
CA PHE A 188 8.06 -8.77 8.47
C PHE A 188 8.26 -9.67 7.25
N MET A 189 7.27 -10.48 6.88
CA MET A 189 7.31 -11.28 5.66
C MET A 189 7.37 -10.40 4.41
N HIS A 190 6.51 -9.37 4.36
CA HIS A 190 6.49 -8.44 3.22
C HIS A 190 7.80 -7.65 3.10
N GLY A 191 8.40 -7.22 4.22
CA GLY A 191 9.69 -6.55 4.25
C GLY A 191 10.81 -7.42 3.68
N CYS A 192 10.86 -8.72 4.04
CA CYS A 192 11.80 -9.68 3.45
C CYS A 192 11.59 -9.79 1.93
N MET A 193 10.36 -10.01 1.50
CA MET A 193 10.03 -10.24 0.09
C MET A 193 10.25 -9.00 -0.77
N ALA A 194 9.72 -7.86 -0.38
CA ALA A 194 9.78 -6.66 -1.20
C ALA A 194 11.19 -6.04 -1.28
N SER A 195 12.00 -6.17 -0.22
CA SER A 195 13.30 -5.50 -0.14
C SER A 195 14.48 -6.42 -0.44
N PHE A 196 14.42 -7.69 -0.07
CA PHE A 196 15.57 -8.58 -0.07
C PHE A 196 15.42 -9.82 -0.95
N LEU A 197 14.24 -10.08 -1.56
CA LEU A 197 14.02 -11.24 -2.40
C LEU A 197 14.99 -11.34 -3.59
N PRO A 198 15.25 -10.26 -4.36
CA PRO A 198 16.23 -10.34 -5.43
C PRO A 198 17.63 -10.69 -4.93
N THR A 199 18.05 -10.09 -3.82
CA THR A 199 19.34 -10.39 -3.20
C THR A 199 19.42 -11.84 -2.74
N PHE A 200 18.38 -12.34 -2.08
CA PHE A 200 18.33 -13.73 -1.61
C PHE A 200 18.44 -14.74 -2.77
N ILE A 201 17.68 -14.53 -3.86
CA ILE A 201 17.74 -15.40 -5.03
C ILE A 201 19.09 -15.30 -5.73
N ALA A 202 19.65 -14.07 -5.90
CA ALA A 202 20.95 -13.87 -6.52
C ALA A 202 22.08 -14.56 -5.74
N MET A 203 22.04 -14.50 -4.41
CA MET A 203 23.03 -15.18 -3.55
C MET A 203 22.96 -16.71 -3.68
N ASN A 204 21.76 -17.28 -3.82
CA ASN A 204 21.57 -18.72 -3.90
C ASN A 204 21.77 -19.30 -5.32
N THR A 205 21.51 -18.52 -6.37
CA THR A 205 21.54 -19.00 -7.76
C THR A 205 22.68 -18.42 -8.60
N GLY A 206 23.31 -17.33 -8.16
CA GLY A 206 24.28 -16.57 -8.95
C GLY A 206 23.67 -15.86 -10.18
N ASN A 207 22.34 -15.86 -10.34
CA ASN A 207 21.65 -15.41 -11.55
C ASN A 207 20.74 -14.21 -11.29
N LEU A 208 21.12 -13.03 -11.79
CA LEU A 208 20.37 -11.78 -11.62
C LEU A 208 19.02 -11.78 -12.37
N TRP A 209 18.90 -12.53 -13.48
CA TRP A 209 17.63 -12.68 -14.20
C TRP A 209 16.60 -13.44 -13.38
N LEU A 210 17.02 -14.54 -12.73
CA LEU A 210 16.17 -15.30 -11.83
C LEU A 210 15.77 -14.47 -10.60
N ALA A 211 16.68 -13.64 -10.11
CA ALA A 211 16.40 -12.72 -9.01
C ALA A 211 15.30 -11.69 -9.36
N GLY A 212 15.40 -11.08 -10.54
CA GLY A 212 14.37 -10.16 -11.04
C GLY A 212 13.04 -10.85 -11.32
N ALA A 213 13.10 -12.02 -11.97
CA ALA A 213 11.90 -12.83 -12.25
C ALA A 213 11.17 -13.25 -10.96
N GLY A 214 11.91 -13.62 -9.91
CA GLY A 214 11.33 -13.99 -8.61
C GLY A 214 10.50 -12.88 -8.00
N LEU A 215 11.01 -11.64 -7.98
CA LEU A 215 10.26 -10.50 -7.47
C LEU A 215 9.03 -10.21 -8.34
N THR A 216 9.17 -10.26 -9.65
CA THR A 216 8.05 -10.05 -10.58
C THR A 216 6.94 -11.10 -10.38
N ILE A 217 7.31 -12.37 -10.23
CA ILE A 217 6.37 -13.47 -9.97
C ILE A 217 5.63 -13.24 -8.65
N PHE A 218 6.35 -12.88 -7.58
CA PHE A 218 5.77 -12.57 -6.28
C PHE A 218 4.76 -11.41 -6.36
N GLU A 219 5.11 -10.31 -7.03
CA GLU A 219 4.24 -9.13 -7.16
C GLU A 219 3.00 -9.41 -8.03
N ILE A 220 3.16 -10.10 -9.18
CA ILE A 220 2.02 -10.46 -10.05
C ILE A 220 1.06 -11.40 -9.31
N ALA A 221 1.59 -12.40 -8.60
CA ALA A 221 0.78 -13.29 -7.79
C ALA A 221 0.05 -12.53 -6.67
N GLY A 222 0.72 -11.54 -6.09
CA GLY A 222 0.14 -10.64 -5.11
C GLY A 222 -1.02 -9.81 -5.66
N VAL A 223 -0.88 -9.25 -6.86
CA VAL A 223 -1.98 -8.55 -7.57
C VAL A 223 -3.18 -9.47 -7.77
N ALA A 224 -2.94 -10.71 -8.21
CA ALA A 224 -4.00 -11.71 -8.34
C ALA A 224 -4.67 -12.02 -6.99
N GLY A 225 -3.88 -12.15 -5.93
CA GLY A 225 -4.37 -12.31 -4.55
C GLY A 225 -5.25 -11.15 -4.10
N VAL A 226 -4.80 -9.92 -4.31
CA VAL A 226 -5.57 -8.70 -4.01
C VAL A 226 -6.89 -8.68 -4.79
N MET A 227 -6.87 -9.01 -6.08
CA MET A 227 -8.05 -9.00 -6.95
C MET A 227 -9.14 -9.97 -6.46
N VAL A 228 -8.74 -11.15 -6.05
CA VAL A 228 -9.67 -12.23 -5.65
C VAL A 228 -10.12 -12.07 -4.18
N ALA A 229 -9.24 -11.59 -3.32
CA ALA A 229 -9.43 -11.57 -1.86
C ALA A 229 -10.68 -10.79 -1.42
N GLY A 230 -10.95 -9.65 -2.02
CA GLY A 230 -12.11 -8.85 -1.64
C GLY A 230 -13.43 -9.58 -1.89
N THR A 231 -13.58 -10.12 -3.12
CA THR A 231 -14.78 -10.89 -3.49
C THR A 231 -14.94 -12.14 -2.63
N LEU A 232 -13.85 -12.87 -2.37
CA LEU A 232 -13.88 -14.04 -1.49
C LEU A 232 -14.21 -13.65 -0.05
N SER A 233 -13.68 -12.51 0.44
CA SER A 233 -13.96 -12.05 1.79
C SER A 233 -15.40 -11.58 1.99
N ASP A 234 -16.05 -11.07 0.94
CA ASP A 234 -17.48 -10.74 0.95
C ASP A 234 -18.35 -11.99 1.05
N ARG A 235 -17.90 -13.12 0.46
CA ARG A 235 -18.66 -14.39 0.47
C ARG A 235 -18.39 -15.27 1.69
N PHE A 236 -17.13 -15.44 2.03
CA PHE A 236 -16.69 -16.39 3.07
C PHE A 236 -16.44 -15.75 4.43
N GLY A 237 -16.42 -14.42 4.49
CA GLY A 237 -16.16 -13.64 5.68
C GLY A 237 -14.71 -13.12 5.75
N ARG A 238 -14.57 -11.96 6.41
CA ARG A 238 -13.29 -11.25 6.55
C ARG A 238 -12.29 -12.04 7.39
N ARG A 239 -12.77 -12.53 8.53
CA ARG A 239 -11.95 -13.25 9.50
C ARG A 239 -11.41 -14.55 8.93
N ARG A 240 -12.25 -15.33 8.23
CA ARG A 240 -11.83 -16.59 7.60
C ARG A 240 -10.76 -16.36 6.55
N LEU A 241 -10.94 -15.35 5.69
CA LEU A 241 -9.95 -15.08 4.64
C LEU A 241 -8.63 -14.61 5.22
N LEU A 242 -8.64 -13.72 6.23
CA LEU A 242 -7.41 -13.31 6.93
C LEU A 242 -6.72 -14.50 7.59
N THR A 243 -7.47 -15.44 8.21
CA THR A 243 -6.91 -16.66 8.79
C THR A 243 -6.19 -17.50 7.72
N LEU A 244 -6.87 -17.77 6.59
CA LEU A 244 -6.28 -18.55 5.49
C LEU A 244 -5.03 -17.88 4.92
N SER A 245 -5.06 -16.57 4.75
CA SER A 245 -3.93 -15.81 4.23
C SER A 245 -2.74 -15.82 5.20
N LEU A 246 -2.99 -15.63 6.50
CA LEU A 246 -1.95 -15.62 7.53
C LEU A 246 -1.46 -17.04 7.94
N LEU A 247 -2.13 -18.09 7.52
CA LEU A 247 -1.61 -19.45 7.55
C LEU A 247 -0.81 -19.75 6.27
N GLY A 248 -1.37 -19.41 5.12
CA GLY A 248 -0.77 -19.73 3.82
C GLY A 248 0.55 -18.99 3.58
N ALA A 249 0.63 -17.69 3.89
CA ALA A 249 1.82 -16.90 3.63
C ALA A 249 3.06 -17.37 4.41
N PRO A 250 3.02 -17.60 5.75
CA PRO A 250 4.19 -18.14 6.46
C PRO A 250 4.58 -19.54 6.01
N VAL A 251 3.60 -20.42 5.77
CA VAL A 251 3.86 -21.80 5.32
C VAL A 251 4.55 -21.81 3.96
N SER A 252 4.02 -21.05 2.99
CA SER A 252 4.63 -20.98 1.66
C SER A 252 5.99 -20.28 1.68
N LEU A 253 6.17 -19.27 2.53
CA LEU A 253 7.47 -18.60 2.70
C LEU A 253 8.51 -19.54 3.33
N LEU A 254 8.15 -20.31 4.35
CA LEU A 254 9.02 -21.34 4.92
C LEU A 254 9.39 -22.38 3.86
N ALA A 255 8.41 -22.87 3.12
CA ALA A 255 8.66 -23.83 2.04
C ALA A 255 9.62 -23.23 0.99
N PHE A 256 9.43 -21.98 0.59
CA PHE A 256 10.32 -21.27 -0.35
C PHE A 256 11.80 -21.31 0.07
N VAL A 257 12.08 -21.16 1.36
CA VAL A 257 13.47 -21.14 1.88
C VAL A 257 14.16 -22.52 1.81
N TRP A 258 13.37 -23.62 1.70
CA TRP A 258 13.88 -24.99 1.74
C TRP A 258 13.81 -25.73 0.40
N VAL A 259 13.09 -25.19 -0.57
CA VAL A 259 12.94 -25.83 -1.88
C VAL A 259 13.73 -25.06 -2.94
N ASP A 260 14.16 -25.79 -3.98
CA ASP A 260 14.93 -25.24 -5.09
C ASP A 260 14.19 -25.37 -6.42
N GLY A 261 14.74 -24.74 -7.46
CA GLY A 261 14.26 -24.82 -8.83
C GLY A 261 12.85 -24.24 -9.01
N TRP A 262 12.04 -24.85 -9.87
CA TRP A 262 10.70 -24.36 -10.20
C TRP A 262 9.74 -24.38 -9.01
N LEU A 263 9.95 -25.28 -8.06
CA LEU A 263 9.11 -25.38 -6.87
C LEU A 263 9.27 -24.13 -5.96
N ALA A 264 10.46 -23.56 -5.88
CA ALA A 264 10.67 -22.28 -5.19
C ALA A 264 9.81 -21.17 -5.79
N TYR A 265 9.72 -21.08 -7.12
CA TYR A 265 8.87 -20.09 -7.78
C TYR A 265 7.37 -20.37 -7.55
N ALA A 266 6.97 -21.63 -7.50
CA ALA A 266 5.60 -21.98 -7.11
C ALA A 266 5.26 -21.52 -5.69
N MET A 267 6.21 -21.65 -4.74
CA MET A 267 6.05 -21.13 -3.38
C MET A 267 6.01 -19.60 -3.36
N LEU A 268 6.76 -18.91 -4.22
CA LEU A 268 6.67 -17.46 -4.37
C LEU A 268 5.29 -17.01 -4.85
N VAL A 269 4.69 -17.72 -5.79
CA VAL A 269 3.31 -17.46 -6.24
C VAL A 269 2.34 -17.58 -5.06
N LEU A 270 2.41 -18.66 -4.28
CA LEU A 270 1.56 -18.86 -3.10
C LEU A 270 1.79 -17.79 -2.04
N THR A 271 3.05 -17.43 -1.79
CA THR A 271 3.40 -16.39 -0.81
C THR A 271 2.86 -15.02 -1.25
N GLY A 272 3.09 -14.61 -2.49
CA GLY A 272 2.58 -13.36 -3.03
C GLY A 272 1.06 -13.29 -2.97
N PHE A 273 0.40 -14.32 -3.47
CA PHE A 273 -1.06 -14.44 -3.49
C PHE A 273 -1.67 -14.33 -2.09
N THR A 274 -1.16 -15.08 -1.11
CA THR A 274 -1.72 -15.09 0.24
C THR A 274 -1.34 -13.87 1.06
N LEU A 275 -0.10 -13.39 0.95
CA LEU A 275 0.40 -12.27 1.74
C LEU A 275 -0.28 -10.93 1.36
N LEU A 276 -0.41 -10.65 0.05
CA LEU A 276 -0.96 -9.38 -0.40
C LEU A 276 -2.49 -9.35 -0.33
N SER A 277 -3.16 -10.50 -0.36
CA SER A 277 -4.62 -10.62 -0.22
C SER A 277 -5.18 -10.04 1.08
N THR A 278 -4.36 -9.93 2.13
CA THR A 278 -4.80 -9.39 3.42
C THR A 278 -5.17 -7.91 3.38
N THR A 279 -4.54 -7.11 2.51
CA THR A 279 -4.68 -5.63 2.49
C THR A 279 -6.08 -5.15 2.18
N PRO A 280 -6.76 -5.58 1.09
CA PRO A 280 -8.12 -5.13 0.79
C PRO A 280 -9.12 -5.56 1.86
N VAL A 281 -8.89 -6.71 2.49
CA VAL A 281 -9.76 -7.23 3.55
C VAL A 281 -9.68 -6.38 4.81
N MET A 282 -8.47 -5.99 5.23
CA MET A 282 -8.29 -5.08 6.37
C MET A 282 -8.89 -3.70 6.09
N LEU A 283 -8.70 -3.19 4.87
CA LEU A 283 -9.27 -1.91 4.47
C LEU A 283 -10.81 -1.94 4.47
N ALA A 284 -11.41 -3.04 3.98
CA ALA A 284 -12.85 -3.24 4.05
C ALA A 284 -13.36 -3.28 5.50
N LEU A 285 -12.66 -3.99 6.40
CA LEU A 285 -12.99 -4.02 7.84
C LEU A 285 -12.98 -2.62 8.46
N VAL A 286 -11.97 -1.80 8.15
CA VAL A 286 -11.92 -0.42 8.63
C VAL A 286 -13.14 0.36 8.14
N GLN A 287 -13.47 0.27 6.86
CA GLN A 287 -14.61 1.00 6.28
C GLN A 287 -15.99 0.49 6.74
N GLU A 288 -16.10 -0.78 7.10
CA GLU A 288 -17.34 -1.35 7.63
C GLU A 288 -17.66 -0.87 9.06
N ASN A 289 -16.62 -0.60 9.85
CA ASN A 289 -16.76 -0.23 11.24
C ASN A 289 -16.66 1.28 11.49
N ALA A 290 -16.18 2.06 10.52
CA ALA A 290 -15.99 3.50 10.63
C ALA A 290 -17.24 4.27 10.19
N VAL A 291 -18.29 4.29 11.02
CA VAL A 291 -19.59 4.90 10.68
C VAL A 291 -19.53 6.42 10.77
N GLU A 292 -19.00 6.97 11.86
CA GLU A 292 -19.07 8.43 12.17
C GLU A 292 -18.00 9.25 11.46
N SER A 293 -16.79 8.69 11.27
CA SER A 293 -15.63 9.40 10.70
C SER A 293 -14.77 8.46 9.85
N PRO A 294 -15.28 8.02 8.68
CA PRO A 294 -14.64 6.98 7.88
C PRO A 294 -13.29 7.40 7.29
N SER A 295 -13.13 8.67 6.90
CA SER A 295 -11.84 9.16 6.37
C SER A 295 -10.80 9.30 7.48
N ALA A 296 -11.19 9.76 8.69
CA ALA A 296 -10.28 9.83 9.83
C ALA A 296 -9.85 8.43 10.30
N ALA A 297 -10.75 7.46 10.32
CA ALA A 297 -10.44 6.08 10.65
C ALA A 297 -9.48 5.44 9.62
N ASN A 298 -9.67 5.70 8.33
CA ASN A 298 -8.74 5.28 7.29
C ASN A 298 -7.38 5.98 7.44
N GLY A 299 -7.37 7.27 7.78
CA GLY A 299 -6.15 8.00 8.08
C GLY A 299 -5.35 7.38 9.22
N LEU A 300 -6.01 6.96 10.32
CA LEU A 300 -5.39 6.21 11.41
C LEU A 300 -4.81 4.88 10.94
N PHE A 301 -5.58 4.10 10.17
CA PHE A 301 -5.12 2.84 9.59
C PHE A 301 -3.87 3.04 8.72
N MET A 302 -3.85 4.05 7.87
CA MET A 302 -2.72 4.34 6.98
C MET A 302 -1.48 4.82 7.76
N MET A 303 -1.67 5.66 8.79
CA MET A 303 -0.57 6.09 9.67
C MET A 303 0.07 4.90 10.37
N ILE A 304 -0.74 4.02 10.95
CA ILE A 304 -0.28 2.78 11.60
C ILE A 304 0.45 1.88 10.60
N SER A 305 -0.12 1.70 9.41
CA SER A 305 0.49 0.89 8.35
C SER A 305 1.85 1.43 7.91
N PHE A 306 1.99 2.74 7.82
CA PHE A 306 3.25 3.39 7.49
C PHE A 306 4.29 3.20 8.59
N LEU A 307 3.93 3.47 9.86
CA LEU A 307 4.83 3.30 10.99
C LEU A 307 5.29 1.85 11.14
N ALA A 308 4.36 0.91 11.05
CA ALA A 308 4.67 -0.52 11.10
C ALA A 308 5.64 -0.92 9.98
N ARG A 309 5.39 -0.50 8.74
CA ARG A 309 6.25 -0.80 7.58
C ARG A 309 7.66 -0.21 7.77
N SER A 310 7.76 1.04 8.20
CA SER A 310 9.04 1.71 8.39
C SER A 310 9.90 1.02 9.45
N ALA A 311 9.30 0.67 10.60
CA ALA A 311 9.99 -0.04 11.65
C ALA A 311 10.45 -1.44 11.21
N VAL A 312 9.55 -2.18 10.55
CA VAL A 312 9.82 -3.54 10.10
C VAL A 312 10.96 -3.61 9.08
N VAL A 313 11.01 -2.72 8.10
CA VAL A 313 12.08 -2.74 7.07
C VAL A 313 13.46 -2.54 7.71
N VAL A 314 13.57 -1.65 8.70
CA VAL A 314 14.81 -1.44 9.45
C VAL A 314 15.21 -2.72 10.21
N ILE A 315 14.26 -3.34 10.93
CA ILE A 315 14.52 -4.56 11.70
C ILE A 315 14.94 -5.71 10.77
N VAL A 316 14.27 -5.88 9.62
CA VAL A 316 14.62 -6.90 8.61
C VAL A 316 16.04 -6.69 8.09
N GLY A 317 16.43 -5.44 7.78
CA GLY A 317 17.78 -5.11 7.33
C GLY A 317 18.84 -5.48 8.38
N ILE A 318 18.67 -4.99 9.61
CA ILE A 318 19.60 -5.28 10.72
C ILE A 318 19.71 -6.79 10.96
N THR A 319 18.59 -7.50 10.99
CA THR A 319 18.57 -8.95 11.20
C THR A 319 19.28 -9.70 10.07
N GLY A 320 19.05 -9.26 8.82
CA GLY A 320 19.72 -9.81 7.64
C GLY A 320 21.26 -9.67 7.70
N ASP A 321 21.75 -8.52 8.17
CA ASP A 321 23.18 -8.26 8.33
C ASP A 321 23.79 -9.09 9.47
N LEU A 322 23.06 -9.31 10.57
CA LEU A 322 23.57 -10.00 11.76
C LEU A 322 23.59 -11.52 11.61
N ILE A 323 22.54 -12.13 11.07
CA ILE A 323 22.35 -13.58 11.05
C ILE A 323 22.17 -14.17 9.65
N GLY A 324 22.27 -13.33 8.61
CA GLY A 324 22.08 -13.72 7.22
C GLY A 324 20.64 -13.83 6.78
N LEU A 325 20.41 -13.68 5.45
CA LEU A 325 19.06 -13.61 4.89
C LEU A 325 18.25 -14.89 5.09
N LYS A 326 18.86 -16.07 4.98
CA LYS A 326 18.14 -17.35 5.13
C LYS A 326 17.50 -17.48 6.53
N ALA A 327 18.27 -17.21 7.58
CA ALA A 327 17.77 -17.25 8.96
C ALA A 327 16.70 -16.16 9.19
N THR A 328 16.90 -14.97 8.63
CA THR A 328 15.96 -13.85 8.68
C THR A 328 14.60 -14.22 8.07
N TYR A 329 14.59 -14.88 6.90
CA TYR A 329 13.36 -15.35 6.25
C TYR A 329 12.62 -16.37 7.11
N ILE A 330 13.34 -17.34 7.71
CA ILE A 330 12.74 -18.35 8.58
C ILE A 330 12.11 -17.69 9.82
N ILE A 331 12.86 -16.83 10.51
CA ILE A 331 12.37 -16.16 11.73
C ILE A 331 11.13 -15.32 11.41
N PHE A 332 11.14 -14.53 10.33
CA PHE A 332 10.03 -13.65 10.04
C PHE A 332 8.84 -14.36 9.40
N ALA A 333 9.04 -15.51 8.77
CA ALA A 333 7.93 -16.40 8.45
C ALA A 333 7.25 -16.94 9.72
N LEU A 334 8.03 -17.36 10.73
CA LEU A 334 7.49 -17.79 12.02
C LEU A 334 6.77 -16.64 12.75
N VAL A 335 7.34 -15.43 12.73
CA VAL A 335 6.67 -14.21 13.26
C VAL A 335 5.34 -13.95 12.57
N GLY A 336 5.19 -14.31 11.29
CA GLY A 336 3.94 -14.20 10.54
C GLY A 336 2.76 -14.90 11.24
N PHE A 337 2.99 -16.03 11.90
CA PHE A 337 1.94 -16.75 12.65
C PHE A 337 1.44 -15.99 13.88
N ILE A 338 2.24 -15.05 14.44
CA ILE A 338 1.81 -14.19 15.57
C ILE A 338 0.62 -13.29 15.15
N GLY A 339 0.40 -13.10 13.85
CA GLY A 339 -0.78 -12.40 13.35
C GLY A 339 -2.10 -13.13 13.63
N LEU A 340 -2.10 -14.46 13.75
CA LEU A 340 -3.32 -15.27 13.91
C LEU A 340 -4.14 -14.94 15.18
N PRO A 341 -3.55 -14.85 16.39
CA PRO A 341 -4.28 -14.43 17.57
C PRO A 341 -5.03 -13.11 17.43
N PHE A 342 -4.47 -12.17 16.67
CA PHE A 342 -5.11 -10.88 16.40
C PHE A 342 -6.29 -11.00 15.45
N VAL A 343 -6.26 -11.94 14.49
CA VAL A 343 -7.43 -12.21 13.64
C VAL A 343 -8.62 -12.68 14.47
N PHE A 344 -8.37 -13.49 15.53
CA PHE A 344 -9.42 -13.97 16.40
C PHE A 344 -10.02 -12.90 17.32
N GLN A 345 -9.36 -11.76 17.48
CA GLN A 345 -9.89 -10.58 18.18
C GLN A 345 -10.79 -9.71 17.30
N LEU A 346 -10.75 -9.88 15.97
CA LEU A 346 -11.64 -9.18 15.06
C LEU A 346 -13.10 -9.68 15.21
N PRO A 347 -14.10 -8.86 14.86
CA PRO A 347 -15.49 -9.28 14.87
C PRO A 347 -15.68 -10.61 14.11
N ALA A 348 -16.53 -11.47 14.65
CA ALA A 348 -16.87 -12.72 13.97
C ALA A 348 -17.59 -12.40 12.66
N ASP A 349 -17.34 -13.23 11.64
CA ASP A 349 -18.03 -13.09 10.37
C ASP A 349 -19.54 -13.25 10.63
N THR A 350 -20.30 -12.17 10.45
CA THR A 350 -21.77 -12.24 10.41
C THR A 350 -22.12 -13.14 9.24
N LYS A 351 -22.94 -14.17 9.49
CA LYS A 351 -23.39 -15.07 8.43
C LYS A 351 -23.98 -14.24 7.30
N THR A 352 -23.27 -14.14 6.20
CA THR A 352 -23.80 -13.55 4.98
C THR A 352 -25.06 -14.34 4.64
N LYS A 353 -26.22 -13.67 4.62
CA LYS A 353 -27.43 -14.28 4.11
C LYS A 353 -27.09 -14.78 2.72
N ALA A 354 -27.13 -16.13 2.57
CA ALA A 354 -27.03 -16.74 1.26
C ALA A 354 -28.17 -16.18 0.40
N VAL A 355 -27.79 -15.49 -0.65
CA VAL A 355 -28.69 -15.11 -1.74
C VAL A 355 -28.57 -16.20 -2.80
#